data_808c34768b592320cc12c4356a06fa6f
#
_entry.id   808c34768b592320cc12c4356a06fa6f
#
_cell.length_a   1.000
_cell.length_b   1.000
_cell.length_c   1.000
_cell.angle_alpha   90.00
_cell.angle_beta   90.00
_cell.angle_gamma   90.00
#
_symmetry.space_group_name_H-M   'P 1'
#
loop_
_entity.id
_entity.type
_entity.pdbx_description
1 polymer ?
#
loop_
_entity_poly.entity_id
_entity_poly.type
_entity_poly.pdbx_seq_one_letter_code
_entity_poly.pdbx_strand_id
1 'polypeptide(L)'
;MDAMPERNDIRIARWQGAATAAVSLYYDDGTDSAFDLVVPSLVRRRLTGTFYLCCGWYKGPDDPKLARWGALARRHPGIVVLGEHTWGHGGGTSAEGLADAIARNGALLREMSGLPPRALLSFGRPGGCPWTLSREEEAAVLAAHGEFLRHDFGPENSGGPANFHREVAMHTFADAAAILDRAEQDGGWEALLFHGVGGDWIAFPASEHERLLAEIDRRRAAGRLWCGAAIAVHKYAAERDAARLETVAAPEGALAAARLSVATDPALFDEPLTLEADVPRDRDSVAVETAPADGAPPSSLRAPAVDGLARFDVPPRAASIAVR
;
A
#
# COMPACT_ATOMS: atom_id res chain seq x y z
N MET A 1 36.70 7.41 -31.86
CA MET A 1 36.16 7.03 -30.54
C MET A 1 34.69 6.75 -30.79
N ASP A 2 34.40 5.47 -31.06
CA ASP A 2 33.01 5.05 -31.21
C ASP A 2 32.30 5.22 -29.86
N ALA A 3 31.28 6.05 -29.84
CA ALA A 3 30.40 6.15 -28.70
C ALA A 3 29.79 4.75 -28.48
N MET A 4 30.07 4.13 -27.36
CA MET A 4 29.31 2.93 -26.93
C MET A 4 27.82 3.29 -27.05
N PRO A 5 27.01 2.41 -27.67
CA PRO A 5 25.56 2.67 -27.71
C PRO A 5 25.09 2.84 -26.26
N GLU A 6 24.40 3.96 -25.97
CA GLU A 6 23.75 4.16 -24.70
C GLU A 6 22.83 2.95 -24.48
N ARG A 7 23.14 2.14 -23.45
CA ARG A 7 22.24 1.06 -23.06
C ARG A 7 20.98 1.72 -22.51
N ASN A 8 19.94 1.69 -23.30
CA ASN A 8 18.61 2.09 -22.86
C ASN A 8 18.10 0.97 -21.92
N ASP A 9 18.50 1.05 -20.68
CA ASP A 9 18.13 0.04 -19.67
C ASP A 9 16.73 0.34 -19.12
N ILE A 10 15.94 -0.72 -18.96
CA ILE A 10 14.66 -0.67 -18.24
C ILE A 10 14.89 -1.28 -16.87
N ARG A 11 14.40 -0.62 -15.80
CA ARG A 11 14.52 -1.11 -14.42
C ARG A 11 13.22 -0.93 -13.66
N ILE A 12 12.99 -1.77 -12.64
CA ILE A 12 11.83 -1.65 -11.74
C ILE A 12 12.19 -0.62 -10.67
N ALA A 13 11.32 0.36 -10.49
CA ALA A 13 11.46 1.36 -9.44
C ALA A 13 11.26 0.73 -8.05
N ARG A 14 11.92 1.29 -7.04
CA ARG A 14 11.81 0.79 -5.67
C ARG A 14 10.39 0.90 -5.13
N TRP A 15 9.68 2.00 -5.43
CA TRP A 15 8.30 2.26 -5.04
C TRP A 15 7.49 2.79 -6.21
N GLN A 16 6.19 2.71 -6.09
CA GLN A 16 5.25 3.20 -7.12
C GLN A 16 5.50 4.68 -7.43
N GLY A 17 5.38 5.05 -8.70
CA GLY A 17 5.69 6.38 -9.21
C GLY A 17 7.18 6.75 -9.13
N ALA A 18 8.07 5.75 -8.92
CA ALA A 18 9.50 5.94 -8.66
C ALA A 18 9.78 6.83 -7.43
N ALA A 19 8.90 6.77 -6.44
CA ALA A 19 9.11 7.48 -5.18
C ALA A 19 10.34 6.96 -4.42
N THR A 20 10.97 7.83 -3.65
CA THR A 20 12.12 7.47 -2.83
C THR A 20 11.75 6.53 -1.69
N ALA A 21 10.57 6.74 -1.09
CA ALA A 21 10.06 5.96 0.03
C ALA A 21 8.55 5.76 -0.06
N ALA A 22 8.01 4.87 0.77
CA ALA A 22 6.58 4.68 0.95
C ALA A 22 6.14 5.02 2.38
N VAL A 23 4.91 5.48 2.53
CA VAL A 23 4.23 5.65 3.83
C VAL A 23 2.82 5.12 3.77
N SER A 24 2.37 4.48 4.85
CA SER A 24 0.98 4.08 5.05
C SER A 24 0.39 4.77 6.27
N LEU A 25 -0.85 5.23 6.15
CA LEU A 25 -1.61 5.83 7.23
C LEU A 25 -2.61 4.80 7.75
N TYR A 26 -2.51 4.45 9.04
CA TYR A 26 -3.35 3.47 9.72
C TYR A 26 -4.27 4.17 10.70
N TYR A 27 -5.55 3.80 10.68
CA TYR A 27 -6.56 4.32 11.58
C TYR A 27 -7.30 3.14 12.21
N ASP A 28 -7.07 2.90 13.49
CA ASP A 28 -7.64 1.77 14.21
C ASP A 28 -9.02 2.11 14.79
N ASP A 29 -9.80 1.07 15.06
CA ASP A 29 -11.05 1.09 15.82
C ASP A 29 -12.27 1.75 15.16
N GLY A 30 -12.13 2.29 13.97
CA GLY A 30 -13.27 2.88 13.25
C GLY A 30 -13.92 4.04 14.01
N THR A 31 -13.12 4.94 14.58
CA THR A 31 -13.54 6.10 15.38
C THR A 31 -14.47 7.05 14.63
N ASP A 32 -15.32 7.79 15.34
CA ASP A 32 -16.26 8.75 14.72
C ASP A 32 -15.54 9.92 14.05
N SER A 33 -14.45 10.40 14.65
CA SER A 33 -13.60 11.45 14.07
C SER A 33 -13.01 11.07 12.70
N ALA A 34 -12.86 9.77 12.42
CA ALA A 34 -12.42 9.30 11.10
C ALA A 34 -13.41 9.70 10.01
N PHE A 35 -14.71 9.66 10.27
CA PHE A 35 -15.74 10.07 9.31
C PHE A 35 -15.73 11.57 9.02
N ASP A 36 -15.56 12.38 10.08
CA ASP A 36 -15.82 13.79 10.03
C ASP A 36 -14.57 14.62 9.70
N LEU A 37 -13.39 14.11 10.05
CA LEU A 37 -12.13 14.82 9.88
C LEU A 37 -11.16 14.08 8.94
N VAL A 38 -10.94 12.80 9.15
CA VAL A 38 -9.89 12.05 8.43
C VAL A 38 -10.28 11.81 6.98
N VAL A 39 -11.40 11.11 6.74
CA VAL A 39 -11.82 10.73 5.37
C VAL A 39 -11.98 11.94 4.46
N PRO A 40 -12.65 13.06 4.86
CA PRO A 40 -12.72 14.26 4.02
C PRO A 40 -11.36 14.85 3.67
N SER A 41 -10.41 14.82 4.61
CA SER A 41 -9.04 15.33 4.39
C SER A 41 -8.25 14.46 3.42
N LEU A 42 -8.33 13.15 3.57
CA LEU A 42 -7.69 12.19 2.64
C LEU A 42 -8.28 12.32 1.23
N VAL A 43 -9.60 12.35 1.10
CA VAL A 43 -10.27 12.48 -0.20
C VAL A 43 -9.87 13.78 -0.90
N ARG A 44 -9.86 14.91 -0.19
CA ARG A 44 -9.48 16.22 -0.73
C ARG A 44 -8.06 16.22 -1.30
N ARG A 45 -7.14 15.50 -0.65
CA ARG A 45 -5.72 15.41 -1.04
C ARG A 45 -5.39 14.20 -1.91
N ARG A 46 -6.34 13.29 -2.11
CA ARG A 46 -6.10 12.00 -2.77
C ARG A 46 -4.97 11.20 -2.09
N LEU A 47 -4.95 11.24 -0.77
CA LEU A 47 -4.07 10.41 0.05
C LEU A 47 -4.83 9.17 0.52
N THR A 48 -4.13 8.09 0.72
CA THR A 48 -4.70 6.81 1.13
C THR A 48 -4.64 6.62 2.63
N GLY A 49 -5.72 6.09 3.24
CA GLY A 49 -5.73 5.59 4.60
C GLY A 49 -6.26 4.16 4.66
N THR A 50 -5.69 3.34 5.54
CA THR A 50 -6.20 2.01 5.87
C THR A 50 -6.88 2.07 7.23
N PHE A 51 -8.18 1.71 7.26
CA PHE A 51 -9.03 1.77 8.44
C PHE A 51 -9.28 0.36 8.96
N TYR A 52 -8.74 0.06 10.13
CA TYR A 52 -8.81 -1.26 10.75
C TYR A 52 -10.05 -1.35 11.62
N LEU A 53 -10.98 -2.24 11.27
CA LEU A 53 -12.30 -2.31 11.85
C LEU A 53 -12.53 -3.63 12.61
N CYS A 54 -13.14 -3.51 13.80
CA CYS A 54 -13.71 -4.60 14.58
C CYS A 54 -15.21 -4.67 14.30
N CYS A 55 -15.62 -5.41 13.28
CA CYS A 55 -17.03 -5.42 12.86
C CYS A 55 -18.00 -5.94 13.93
N GLY A 56 -17.50 -6.71 14.90
CA GLY A 56 -18.31 -7.20 16.03
C GLY A 56 -18.71 -6.13 17.05
N TRP A 57 -18.15 -4.94 16.99
CA TRP A 57 -18.57 -3.81 17.83
C TRP A 57 -19.87 -3.14 17.35
N TYR A 58 -20.28 -3.44 16.13
CA TYR A 58 -21.48 -2.92 15.53
C TYR A 58 -22.67 -3.87 15.72
N LYS A 59 -23.90 -3.35 15.60
CA LYS A 59 -25.13 -4.13 15.82
C LYS A 59 -25.45 -5.12 14.71
N GLY A 60 -24.49 -5.42 13.86
CA GLY A 60 -24.64 -6.32 12.71
C GLY A 60 -24.42 -5.61 11.37
N PRO A 61 -24.60 -6.31 10.24
CA PRO A 61 -24.35 -5.75 8.90
C PRO A 61 -25.16 -4.49 8.58
N ASP A 62 -26.36 -4.36 9.17
CA ASP A 62 -27.26 -3.22 8.96
C ASP A 62 -26.96 -2.02 9.90
N ASP A 63 -25.89 -2.09 10.70
CA ASP A 63 -25.50 -0.97 11.54
C ASP A 63 -25.14 0.25 10.66
N PRO A 64 -25.74 1.41 10.90
CA PRO A 64 -25.52 2.60 10.05
C PRO A 64 -24.06 3.03 9.93
N LYS A 65 -23.25 2.85 10.97
CA LYS A 65 -21.82 3.20 10.94
C LYS A 65 -21.04 2.19 10.07
N LEU A 66 -21.35 0.90 10.22
CA LEU A 66 -20.72 -0.14 9.41
C LEU A 66 -21.10 0.00 7.92
N ALA A 67 -22.37 0.27 7.64
CA ALA A 67 -22.84 0.57 6.29
C ALA A 67 -22.15 1.81 5.69
N ARG A 68 -21.90 2.85 6.52
CA ARG A 68 -21.15 4.05 6.10
C ARG A 68 -19.71 3.73 5.71
N TRP A 69 -19.00 2.87 6.46
CA TRP A 69 -17.67 2.40 6.11
C TRP A 69 -17.64 1.69 4.74
N GLY A 70 -18.55 0.76 4.52
CA GLY A 70 -18.68 0.07 3.23
C GLY A 70 -18.99 1.02 2.07
N ALA A 71 -19.87 2.00 2.30
CA ALA A 71 -20.17 3.02 1.30
C ALA A 71 -18.96 3.89 0.95
N LEU A 72 -18.16 4.29 1.95
CA LEU A 72 -16.95 5.09 1.75
C LEU A 72 -15.86 4.31 1.01
N ALA A 73 -15.64 3.04 1.36
CA ALA A 73 -14.67 2.19 0.68
C ALA A 73 -15.01 2.01 -0.80
N ARG A 74 -16.28 1.75 -1.11
CA ARG A 74 -16.75 1.62 -2.51
C ARG A 74 -16.74 2.94 -3.27
N ARG A 75 -17.04 4.07 -2.60
CA ARG A 75 -17.06 5.40 -3.24
C ARG A 75 -15.68 5.96 -3.50
N HIS A 76 -14.71 5.62 -2.66
CA HIS A 76 -13.35 6.14 -2.73
C HIS A 76 -12.32 4.99 -2.72
N PRO A 77 -12.38 4.09 -3.74
CA PRO A 77 -11.45 2.96 -3.81
C PRO A 77 -10.00 3.49 -3.89
N GLY A 78 -9.10 2.82 -3.18
CA GLY A 78 -7.70 3.24 -3.09
C GLY A 78 -7.42 4.44 -2.18
N ILE A 79 -8.46 5.16 -1.70
CA ILE A 79 -8.33 6.23 -0.70
C ILE A 79 -8.78 5.74 0.67
N VAL A 80 -9.96 5.12 0.72
CA VAL A 80 -10.50 4.50 1.95
C VAL A 80 -10.39 2.99 1.79
N VAL A 81 -9.42 2.39 2.45
CA VAL A 81 -9.17 0.95 2.42
C VAL A 81 -9.49 0.36 3.78
N LEU A 82 -10.31 -0.69 3.81
CA LEU A 82 -10.65 -1.36 5.06
C LEU A 82 -9.61 -2.45 5.38
N GLY A 83 -9.22 -2.52 6.65
CA GLY A 83 -8.28 -3.49 7.20
C GLY A 83 -8.91 -4.31 8.32
N GLU A 84 -8.34 -5.46 8.57
CA GLU A 84 -8.76 -6.46 9.56
C GLU A 84 -8.22 -6.09 10.95
N HIS A 85 -9.10 -6.09 11.99
CA HIS A 85 -8.73 -5.81 13.38
C HIS A 85 -9.35 -6.79 14.38
N THR A 86 -9.55 -8.02 13.97
CA THR A 86 -10.35 -9.07 14.61
C THR A 86 -11.83 -8.70 14.77
N TRP A 87 -12.69 -9.71 14.99
CA TRP A 87 -14.12 -9.47 15.11
C TRP A 87 -14.50 -8.54 16.27
N GLY A 88 -13.89 -8.73 17.42
CA GLY A 88 -14.24 -8.02 18.65
C GLY A 88 -13.04 -7.42 19.39
N HIS A 89 -11.97 -7.05 18.67
CA HIS A 89 -10.73 -6.54 19.28
C HIS A 89 -10.10 -7.55 20.26
N GLY A 90 -10.23 -8.84 19.95
CA GLY A 90 -9.66 -9.92 20.74
C GLY A 90 -8.22 -10.21 20.36
N GLY A 91 -7.44 -10.70 21.33
CA GLY A 91 -6.08 -11.16 21.11
C GLY A 91 -5.98 -12.56 20.50
N GLY A 92 -4.76 -12.97 20.14
CA GLY A 92 -4.43 -14.30 19.63
C GLY A 92 -3.96 -15.23 20.75
N THR A 93 -4.88 -15.85 21.48
CA THR A 93 -4.56 -16.80 22.57
C THR A 93 -4.62 -18.26 22.12
N SER A 94 -5.25 -18.53 20.97
CA SER A 94 -5.24 -19.82 20.27
C SER A 94 -5.37 -19.62 18.78
N ALA A 95 -4.81 -20.52 17.98
CA ALA A 95 -4.90 -20.47 16.52
C ALA A 95 -6.35 -20.57 16.04
N GLU A 96 -7.17 -21.44 16.62
CA GLU A 96 -8.58 -21.61 16.31
C GLU A 96 -9.39 -20.32 16.59
N GLY A 97 -9.21 -19.72 17.79
CA GLY A 97 -9.91 -18.50 18.16
C GLY A 97 -9.54 -17.30 17.29
N LEU A 98 -8.27 -17.18 16.92
CA LEU A 98 -7.83 -16.16 15.98
C LEU A 98 -8.41 -16.41 14.57
N ALA A 99 -8.35 -17.66 14.09
CA ALA A 99 -8.91 -18.05 12.80
C ALA A 99 -10.41 -17.72 12.69
N ASP A 100 -11.20 -18.04 13.70
CA ASP A 100 -12.63 -17.73 13.74
C ASP A 100 -12.90 -16.22 13.73
N ALA A 101 -12.12 -15.47 14.51
CA ALA A 101 -12.26 -14.03 14.60
C ALA A 101 -11.98 -13.33 13.25
N ILE A 102 -10.87 -13.68 12.59
CA ILE A 102 -10.48 -13.06 11.31
C ILE A 102 -11.32 -13.58 10.14
N ALA A 103 -11.71 -14.87 10.13
CA ALA A 103 -12.58 -15.41 9.07
C ALA A 103 -13.90 -14.64 9.00
N ARG A 104 -14.53 -14.40 10.15
CA ARG A 104 -15.79 -13.70 10.25
C ARG A 104 -15.65 -12.21 9.90
N ASN A 105 -14.66 -11.54 10.43
CA ASN A 105 -14.43 -10.13 10.21
C ASN A 105 -14.00 -9.86 8.76
N GLY A 106 -13.00 -10.61 8.27
CA GLY A 106 -12.47 -10.47 6.92
C GLY A 106 -13.49 -10.77 5.83
N ALA A 107 -14.40 -11.74 6.02
CA ALA A 107 -15.49 -11.98 5.09
C ALA A 107 -16.39 -10.74 4.94
N LEU A 108 -16.79 -10.13 6.05
CA LEU A 108 -17.62 -8.93 6.04
C LEU A 108 -16.89 -7.71 5.47
N LEU A 109 -15.62 -7.52 5.79
CA LEU A 109 -14.82 -6.44 5.22
C LEU A 109 -14.67 -6.54 3.70
N ARG A 110 -14.46 -7.76 3.17
CA ARG A 110 -14.40 -7.98 1.71
C ARG A 110 -15.74 -7.67 1.04
N GLU A 111 -16.84 -8.15 1.61
CA GLU A 111 -18.20 -7.87 1.12
C GLU A 111 -18.50 -6.37 1.12
N MET A 112 -18.25 -5.69 2.24
CA MET A 112 -18.47 -4.25 2.39
C MET A 112 -17.65 -3.42 1.40
N SER A 113 -16.41 -3.83 1.15
CA SER A 113 -15.51 -3.17 0.21
C SER A 113 -15.78 -3.52 -1.26
N GLY A 114 -16.64 -4.50 -1.54
CA GLY A 114 -16.86 -5.01 -2.89
C GLY A 114 -15.66 -5.79 -3.45
N LEU A 115 -14.85 -6.37 -2.58
CA LEU A 115 -13.67 -7.14 -2.96
C LEU A 115 -14.03 -8.61 -3.22
N PRO A 116 -13.26 -9.32 -4.06
CA PRO A 116 -13.39 -10.75 -4.20
C PRO A 116 -13.23 -11.48 -2.85
N PRO A 117 -13.90 -12.63 -2.64
CA PRO A 117 -13.84 -13.37 -1.37
C PRO A 117 -12.42 -13.79 -0.93
N ARG A 118 -11.50 -13.91 -1.89
CA ARG A 118 -10.09 -14.28 -1.64
C ARG A 118 -9.12 -13.10 -1.70
N ALA A 119 -9.62 -11.86 -1.88
CA ALA A 119 -8.74 -10.70 -1.87
C ALA A 119 -7.92 -10.62 -0.58
N LEU A 120 -6.65 -10.27 -0.70
CA LEU A 120 -5.78 -10.06 0.45
C LEU A 120 -6.27 -8.88 1.29
N LEU A 121 -6.18 -9.02 2.61
CA LEU A 121 -6.40 -7.93 3.57
C LEU A 121 -5.14 -7.72 4.42
N SER A 122 -4.93 -6.49 4.84
CA SER A 122 -3.95 -6.22 5.89
C SER A 122 -4.58 -6.40 7.26
N PHE A 123 -3.88 -7.11 8.13
CA PHE A 123 -4.26 -7.35 9.51
C PHE A 123 -3.53 -6.40 10.44
N GLY A 124 -4.29 -5.67 11.24
CA GLY A 124 -3.79 -4.86 12.35
C GLY A 124 -4.00 -5.62 13.66
N ARG A 125 -2.93 -5.92 14.34
CA ARG A 125 -2.99 -6.61 15.64
C ARG A 125 -3.62 -5.69 16.69
N PRO A 126 -4.78 -6.05 17.30
CA PRO A 126 -5.34 -5.26 18.39
C PRO A 126 -4.38 -5.11 19.57
N GLY A 127 -4.28 -3.90 20.11
CA GLY A 127 -3.52 -3.63 21.33
C GLY A 127 -4.34 -3.90 22.60
N GLY A 128 -3.67 -3.89 23.76
CA GLY A 128 -4.34 -4.00 25.06
C GLY A 128 -5.01 -5.35 25.37
N CYS A 129 -4.77 -6.38 24.56
CA CYS A 129 -5.31 -7.72 24.74
C CYS A 129 -4.20 -8.80 24.69
N PRO A 130 -4.43 -10.01 25.25
CA PRO A 130 -3.38 -11.03 25.33
C PRO A 130 -3.05 -11.62 23.96
N TRP A 131 -1.76 -11.78 23.69
CA TRP A 131 -1.22 -12.47 22.52
C TRP A 131 -0.22 -13.53 23.01
N THR A 132 -0.58 -14.80 22.89
CA THR A 132 0.25 -15.92 23.33
C THR A 132 0.67 -16.85 22.19
N LEU A 133 0.12 -16.66 20.99
CA LEU A 133 0.59 -17.37 19.80
C LEU A 133 2.02 -16.94 19.44
N SER A 134 2.83 -17.90 19.02
CA SER A 134 4.10 -17.59 18.37
C SER A 134 3.89 -16.82 17.06
N ARG A 135 4.92 -16.15 16.58
CA ARG A 135 4.88 -15.43 15.31
C ARG A 135 4.59 -16.34 14.13
N GLU A 136 5.12 -17.55 14.16
CA GLU A 136 4.92 -18.55 13.13
C GLU A 136 3.46 -19.04 13.11
N GLU A 137 2.87 -19.28 14.26
CA GLU A 137 1.46 -19.67 14.38
C GLU A 137 0.53 -18.55 13.90
N GLU A 138 0.77 -17.32 14.35
CA GLU A 138 0.02 -16.13 13.90
C GLU A 138 0.11 -15.97 12.38
N ALA A 139 1.32 -15.99 11.82
CA ALA A 139 1.54 -15.85 10.38
C ALA A 139 0.87 -16.97 9.57
N ALA A 140 0.89 -18.20 10.07
CA ALA A 140 0.22 -19.34 9.43
C ALA A 140 -1.31 -19.16 9.40
N VAL A 141 -1.90 -18.69 10.51
CA VAL A 141 -3.34 -18.41 10.59
C VAL A 141 -3.70 -17.28 9.61
N LEU A 142 -2.97 -16.16 9.62
CA LEU A 142 -3.23 -15.04 8.71
C LEU A 142 -3.13 -15.47 7.24
N ALA A 143 -2.07 -16.18 6.87
CA ALA A 143 -1.88 -16.64 5.50
C ALA A 143 -3.00 -17.58 5.03
N ALA A 144 -3.51 -18.46 5.90
CA ALA A 144 -4.61 -19.36 5.59
C ALA A 144 -5.92 -18.61 5.28
N HIS A 145 -6.07 -17.39 5.77
CA HIS A 145 -7.24 -16.53 5.55
C HIS A 145 -7.02 -15.42 4.51
N GLY A 146 -5.87 -15.43 3.82
CA GLY A 146 -5.53 -14.41 2.84
C GLY A 146 -5.26 -13.04 3.49
N GLU A 147 -4.54 -13.06 4.60
CA GLU A 147 -4.21 -11.87 5.36
C GLU A 147 -2.70 -11.80 5.63
N PHE A 148 -2.20 -10.59 5.81
CA PHE A 148 -0.82 -10.37 6.24
C PHE A 148 -0.80 -9.35 7.39
N LEU A 149 0.12 -9.56 8.32
CA LEU A 149 0.33 -8.62 9.41
C LEU A 149 0.89 -7.30 8.84
N ARG A 150 0.14 -6.20 9.05
CA ARG A 150 0.70 -4.86 8.80
C ARG A 150 1.95 -4.71 9.66
N HIS A 151 2.97 -4.04 9.24
CA HIS A 151 4.25 -3.87 9.94
C HIS A 151 4.35 -4.63 11.25
N ASP A 152 5.25 -5.61 11.32
CA ASP A 152 5.54 -6.30 12.56
C ASP A 152 6.31 -5.37 13.49
N PHE A 153 5.63 -4.87 14.48
CA PHE A 153 6.21 -3.99 15.47
C PHE A 153 7.06 -4.71 16.53
N GLY A 154 7.29 -5.99 16.37
CA GLY A 154 8.01 -6.81 17.34
C GLY A 154 7.25 -7.07 18.64
N PRO A 155 7.66 -8.06 19.40
CA PRO A 155 6.97 -8.44 20.64
C PRO A 155 7.01 -7.33 21.71
N GLU A 156 8.04 -6.49 21.65
CA GLU A 156 8.23 -5.45 22.65
C GLU A 156 7.73 -4.10 22.17
N ASN A 157 7.11 -4.04 21.01
CA ASN A 157 6.83 -2.74 20.43
C ASN A 157 8.05 -1.82 20.52
N SER A 158 9.22 -2.43 20.52
CA SER A 158 10.45 -1.79 20.83
C SER A 158 10.98 -1.13 19.59
N GLY A 159 10.63 0.04 19.38
CA GLY A 159 11.39 1.00 18.71
C GLY A 159 12.26 0.59 17.51
N GLY A 160 11.93 -0.42 16.74
CA GLY A 160 12.54 -0.64 15.43
C GLY A 160 12.20 0.50 14.48
N PRO A 161 12.91 0.69 13.38
CA PRO A 161 12.71 1.82 12.47
C PRO A 161 11.29 1.91 11.89
N ALA A 162 10.56 0.80 11.81
CA ALA A 162 9.16 0.76 11.40
C ALA A 162 8.16 0.90 12.55
N ASN A 163 8.58 1.40 13.67
CA ASN A 163 7.82 1.38 14.88
C ASN A 163 6.85 2.49 15.01
N PHE A 164 5.87 2.38 14.28
CA PHE A 164 4.77 3.26 14.33
C PHE A 164 3.56 2.78 15.05
N HIS A 165 3.63 1.75 15.80
CA HIS A 165 2.66 1.48 16.79
C HIS A 165 2.82 2.33 18.04
N ARG A 166 3.76 3.18 18.10
CA ARG A 166 3.64 4.33 18.99
C ARG A 166 2.53 5.18 18.43
N GLU A 167 1.41 5.10 19.10
CA GLU A 167 0.25 5.91 18.85
C GLU A 167 0.69 7.35 18.66
N VAL A 168 0.57 7.86 17.45
CA VAL A 168 0.97 9.24 17.14
C VAL A 168 0.23 10.26 18.00
N ALA A 169 -0.88 9.87 18.63
CA ALA A 169 -1.55 10.70 19.62
C ALA A 169 -0.65 11.19 20.76
N MET A 170 0.42 10.44 21.07
CA MET A 170 1.42 10.82 22.07
C MET A 170 2.62 11.58 21.49
N HIS A 171 2.58 11.91 20.19
CA HIS A 171 3.64 12.56 19.46
C HIS A 171 3.15 13.86 18.80
N THR A 172 4.09 14.63 18.30
CA THR A 172 3.82 15.89 17.59
C THR A 172 3.95 15.68 16.08
N PHE A 173 3.52 16.69 15.31
CA PHE A 173 3.86 16.76 13.89
C PHE A 173 5.36 16.61 13.65
N ALA A 174 6.21 17.18 14.50
CA ALA A 174 7.67 17.10 14.33
C ALA A 174 8.17 15.65 14.42
N ASP A 175 7.62 14.85 15.33
CA ASP A 175 7.96 13.44 15.45
C ASP A 175 7.55 12.66 14.20
N ALA A 176 6.32 12.89 13.72
CA ALA A 176 5.84 12.26 12.49
C ALA A 176 6.68 12.69 11.26
N ALA A 177 7.05 13.97 11.16
CA ALA A 177 7.87 14.46 10.07
C ALA A 177 9.28 13.85 10.07
N ALA A 178 9.89 13.69 11.26
CA ALA A 178 11.19 13.03 11.40
C ALA A 178 11.19 11.58 10.90
N ILE A 179 10.05 10.94 10.97
CA ILE A 179 9.86 9.60 10.47
C ILE A 179 9.78 9.57 8.95
N LEU A 180 9.04 10.52 8.37
CA LEU A 180 9.03 10.68 6.92
C LEU A 180 10.44 11.00 6.39
N ASP A 181 11.23 11.80 7.13
CA ASP A 181 12.62 12.10 6.77
C ASP A 181 13.47 10.82 6.77
N ARG A 182 13.33 9.97 7.78
CA ARG A 182 14.02 8.69 7.86
C ARG A 182 13.59 7.75 6.74
N ALA A 183 12.28 7.66 6.46
CA ALA A 183 11.77 6.85 5.36
C ALA A 183 12.44 7.25 4.03
N GLU A 184 12.53 8.55 3.73
CA GLU A 184 13.17 9.05 2.53
C GLU A 184 14.69 8.78 2.53
N GLN A 185 15.35 8.91 3.68
CA GLN A 185 16.79 8.64 3.82
C GLN A 185 17.11 7.16 3.56
N ASP A 186 16.33 6.25 4.12
CA ASP A 186 16.55 4.80 4.03
C ASP A 186 15.92 4.19 2.75
N GLY A 187 15.07 4.96 2.07
CA GLY A 187 14.26 4.49 0.97
C GLY A 187 13.26 3.40 1.40
N GLY A 188 12.83 3.44 2.65
CA GLY A 188 12.02 2.41 3.29
C GLY A 188 10.51 2.60 3.11
N TRP A 189 9.77 1.70 3.76
CA TRP A 189 8.34 1.81 3.97
C TRP A 189 8.06 1.99 5.45
N GLU A 190 7.40 3.08 5.79
CA GLU A 190 7.01 3.43 7.16
C GLU A 190 5.49 3.55 7.29
N ALA A 191 4.98 3.42 8.52
CA ALA A 191 3.57 3.58 8.80
C ALA A 191 3.34 4.54 9.97
N LEU A 192 2.25 5.30 9.90
CA LEU A 192 1.78 6.20 10.95
C LEU A 192 0.43 5.68 11.45
N LEU A 193 0.36 5.33 12.74
CA LEU A 193 -0.82 4.77 13.37
C LEU A 193 -1.58 5.83 14.17
N PHE A 194 -2.86 5.94 13.90
CA PHE A 194 -3.81 6.81 14.59
C PHE A 194 -4.99 5.99 15.13
N HIS A 195 -5.62 6.51 16.18
CA HIS A 195 -6.96 6.14 16.62
C HIS A 195 -7.89 7.30 16.34
N GLY A 196 -8.20 8.15 17.32
CA GLY A 196 -8.96 9.38 17.11
C GLY A 196 -8.13 10.52 16.50
N VAL A 197 -8.78 11.43 15.80
CA VAL A 197 -8.21 12.67 15.30
C VAL A 197 -9.09 13.85 15.69
N GLY A 198 -8.59 14.71 16.56
CA GLY A 198 -9.35 15.87 17.06
C GLY A 198 -10.47 15.52 18.03
N GLY A 199 -10.74 14.26 18.27
CA GLY A 199 -11.74 13.69 19.14
C GLY A 199 -11.59 12.19 19.28
N ASP A 200 -12.49 11.55 19.98
CA ASP A 200 -12.47 10.15 20.38
C ASP A 200 -11.29 9.83 21.33
N TRP A 201 -10.97 8.55 21.47
CA TRP A 201 -9.92 8.11 22.37
C TRP A 201 -8.55 8.12 21.67
N ILE A 202 -7.47 8.32 22.43
CA ILE A 202 -6.08 8.42 21.94
C ILE A 202 -5.99 9.38 20.76
N ALA A 203 -6.58 10.56 20.91
CA ALA A 203 -6.74 11.49 19.81
C ALA A 203 -5.45 12.24 19.47
N PHE A 204 -5.04 12.18 18.23
CA PHE A 204 -4.06 13.08 17.66
C PHE A 204 -4.72 14.46 17.37
N PRO A 205 -4.09 15.61 17.64
CA PRO A 205 -4.69 16.90 17.39
C PRO A 205 -5.05 17.12 15.92
N ALA A 206 -6.26 17.57 15.63
CA ALA A 206 -6.73 17.74 14.25
C ALA A 206 -5.86 18.69 13.42
N SER A 207 -5.37 19.77 14.02
CA SER A 207 -4.47 20.73 13.35
C SER A 207 -3.11 20.10 12.97
N GLU A 208 -2.56 19.27 13.86
CA GLU A 208 -1.31 18.55 13.60
C GLU A 208 -1.50 17.48 12.52
N HIS A 209 -2.65 16.80 12.53
CA HIS A 209 -3.00 15.83 11.48
C HIS A 209 -3.13 16.50 10.12
N GLU A 210 -3.86 17.63 10.02
CA GLU A 210 -3.97 18.40 8.77
C GLU A 210 -2.61 18.88 8.25
N ARG A 211 -1.75 19.33 9.15
CA ARG A 211 -0.38 19.73 8.84
C ARG A 211 0.45 18.55 8.31
N LEU A 212 0.31 17.38 8.93
CA LEU A 212 0.98 16.17 8.51
C LEU A 212 0.51 15.70 7.13
N LEU A 213 -0.79 15.67 6.88
CA LEU A 213 -1.33 15.33 5.57
C LEU A 213 -0.87 16.31 4.48
N ALA A 214 -0.78 17.59 4.79
CA ALA A 214 -0.25 18.60 3.86
C ALA A 214 1.25 18.35 3.55
N GLU A 215 2.03 17.95 4.54
CA GLU A 215 3.44 17.62 4.36
C GLU A 215 3.62 16.34 3.52
N ILE A 216 2.82 15.30 3.77
CA ILE A 216 2.82 14.07 2.96
C ILE A 216 2.45 14.40 1.51
N ASP A 217 1.42 15.20 1.29
CA ASP A 217 0.99 15.61 -0.05
C ASP A 217 2.08 16.40 -0.80
N ARG A 218 2.77 17.31 -0.10
CA ARG A 218 3.91 18.05 -0.64
C ARG A 218 5.07 17.13 -1.05
N ARG A 219 5.40 16.13 -0.22
CA ARG A 219 6.46 15.14 -0.53
C ARG A 219 6.05 14.24 -1.69
N ARG A 220 4.78 13.82 -1.73
CA ARG A 220 4.21 13.05 -2.84
C ARG A 220 4.26 13.82 -4.15
N ALA A 221 3.85 15.09 -4.15
CA ALA A 221 3.90 15.96 -5.32
C ALA A 221 5.34 16.18 -5.84
N ALA A 222 6.33 16.10 -4.95
CA ALA A 222 7.75 16.15 -5.29
C ALA A 222 8.34 14.79 -5.74
N GLY A 223 7.53 13.74 -5.86
CA GLY A 223 7.98 12.40 -6.25
C GLY A 223 8.85 11.71 -5.20
N ARG A 224 8.86 12.19 -3.95
CA ARG A 224 9.72 11.63 -2.89
C ARG A 224 9.02 10.55 -2.06
N LEU A 225 7.70 10.62 -1.96
CA LEU A 225 6.94 9.74 -1.08
C LEU A 225 5.71 9.16 -1.80
N TRP A 226 5.56 7.85 -1.74
CA TRP A 226 4.31 7.18 -2.09
C TRP A 226 3.46 6.98 -0.85
N CYS A 227 2.28 7.59 -0.78
CA CYS A 227 1.30 7.36 0.27
C CYS A 227 0.33 6.26 -0.20
N GLY A 228 0.61 5.03 0.18
CA GLY A 228 -0.13 3.85 -0.24
C GLY A 228 -0.87 3.15 0.91
N ALA A 229 -1.97 2.45 0.58
CA ALA A 229 -2.60 1.53 1.52
C ALA A 229 -1.62 0.43 1.93
N ALA A 230 -1.74 -0.09 3.16
CA ALA A 230 -0.90 -1.20 3.61
C ALA A 230 -0.86 -2.36 2.60
N ILE A 231 -2.04 -2.73 2.07
CA ILE A 231 -2.16 -3.81 1.08
C ILE A 231 -1.46 -3.49 -0.24
N ALA A 232 -1.57 -2.26 -0.75
CA ALA A 232 -0.96 -1.87 -2.01
C ALA A 232 0.57 -1.87 -1.90
N VAL A 233 1.12 -1.29 -0.81
CA VAL A 233 2.57 -1.27 -0.59
C VAL A 233 3.13 -2.67 -0.37
N HIS A 234 2.40 -3.54 0.35
CA HIS A 234 2.77 -4.94 0.53
C HIS A 234 2.81 -5.70 -0.80
N LYS A 235 1.75 -5.59 -1.60
CA LYS A 235 1.69 -6.24 -2.92
C LYS A 235 2.83 -5.76 -3.82
N TYR A 236 3.01 -4.45 -3.93
CA TYR A 236 4.08 -3.87 -4.74
C TYR A 236 5.47 -4.40 -4.34
N ALA A 237 5.76 -4.41 -3.04
CA ALA A 237 7.04 -4.91 -2.54
C ALA A 237 7.24 -6.40 -2.86
N ALA A 238 6.21 -7.23 -2.62
CA ALA A 238 6.26 -8.66 -2.90
C ALA A 238 6.44 -8.95 -4.42
N GLU A 239 5.72 -8.23 -5.26
CA GLU A 239 5.80 -8.36 -6.72
C GLU A 239 7.15 -7.88 -7.25
N ARG A 240 7.64 -6.73 -6.79
CA ARG A 240 8.97 -6.22 -7.14
C ARG A 240 10.07 -7.21 -6.76
N ASP A 241 10.02 -7.76 -5.56
CA ASP A 241 11.05 -8.67 -5.04
C ASP A 241 11.00 -10.06 -5.71
N ALA A 242 9.81 -10.46 -6.19
CA ALA A 242 9.60 -11.69 -6.97
C ALA A 242 9.78 -11.48 -8.49
N ALA A 243 9.99 -10.25 -8.94
CA ALA A 243 10.11 -9.92 -10.35
C ALA A 243 11.50 -10.23 -10.91
N ARG A 244 11.51 -10.69 -12.15
CA ARG A 244 12.69 -10.74 -12.99
C ARG A 244 12.45 -9.91 -14.24
N LEU A 245 13.31 -8.95 -14.47
CA LEU A 245 13.30 -8.09 -15.65
C LEU A 245 14.56 -8.39 -16.48
N GLU A 246 14.37 -8.91 -17.68
CA GLU A 246 15.45 -9.28 -18.59
C GLU A 246 15.43 -8.35 -19.81
N THR A 247 16.50 -7.60 -20.04
CA THR A 247 16.68 -6.84 -21.28
C THR A 247 16.76 -7.79 -22.46
N VAL A 248 15.95 -7.52 -23.48
CA VAL A 248 15.94 -8.29 -24.73
C VAL A 248 16.28 -7.38 -25.92
N ALA A 249 16.57 -7.99 -27.07
CA ALA A 249 16.80 -7.22 -28.29
C ALA A 249 15.56 -6.39 -28.61
N ALA A 250 15.72 -5.07 -28.74
CA ALA A 250 14.65 -4.18 -29.08
C ALA A 250 14.15 -4.47 -30.51
N PRO A 251 12.83 -4.61 -30.71
CA PRO A 251 12.29 -4.76 -32.04
C PRO A 251 12.53 -3.49 -32.87
N GLU A 252 12.41 -3.59 -34.20
CA GLU A 252 12.63 -2.46 -35.09
C GLU A 252 11.79 -1.22 -34.68
N GLY A 253 12.45 -0.09 -34.57
CA GLY A 253 11.84 1.18 -34.14
C GLY A 253 11.61 1.31 -32.63
N ALA A 254 11.99 0.34 -31.80
CA ALA A 254 11.96 0.50 -30.35
C ALA A 254 13.33 0.96 -29.82
N LEU A 255 13.28 1.78 -28.77
CA LEU A 255 14.44 2.29 -28.03
C LEU A 255 15.00 1.24 -27.08
N ALA A 256 14.11 0.54 -26.40
CA ALA A 256 14.43 -0.50 -25.42
C ALA A 256 13.34 -1.56 -25.38
N ALA A 257 13.70 -2.77 -24.98
CA ALA A 257 12.72 -3.84 -24.72
C ALA A 257 13.17 -4.73 -23.57
N ALA A 258 12.18 -5.24 -22.82
CA ALA A 258 12.41 -6.15 -21.71
C ALA A 258 11.34 -7.24 -21.65
N ARG A 259 11.68 -8.35 -21.01
CA ARG A 259 10.75 -9.38 -20.57
C ARG A 259 10.60 -9.29 -19.06
N LEU A 260 9.35 -9.18 -18.59
CA LEU A 260 9.00 -9.19 -17.17
C LEU A 260 8.37 -10.53 -16.80
N SER A 261 8.81 -11.12 -15.71
CA SER A 261 8.14 -12.25 -15.07
C SER A 261 8.05 -12.00 -13.56
N VAL A 262 6.90 -12.26 -12.96
CA VAL A 262 6.66 -12.08 -11.53
C VAL A 262 6.17 -13.40 -10.93
N ALA A 263 6.87 -13.91 -9.93
CA ALA A 263 6.61 -15.22 -9.33
C ALA A 263 5.64 -15.13 -8.13
N THR A 264 4.60 -14.31 -8.24
CA THR A 264 3.50 -14.22 -7.25
C THR A 264 2.22 -14.83 -7.82
N ASP A 265 1.25 -15.15 -6.95
CA ASP A 265 -0.09 -15.56 -7.40
C ASP A 265 -0.83 -14.36 -8.02
N PRO A 266 -1.07 -14.34 -9.34
CA PRO A 266 -1.67 -13.19 -10.01
C PRO A 266 -3.16 -12.98 -9.66
N ALA A 267 -3.79 -13.90 -8.95
CA ALA A 267 -5.15 -13.73 -8.43
C ALA A 267 -5.17 -12.91 -7.12
N LEU A 268 -4.02 -12.81 -6.44
CA LEU A 268 -3.87 -12.13 -5.16
C LEU A 268 -3.00 -10.87 -5.27
N PHE A 269 -2.02 -10.90 -6.16
CA PHE A 269 -1.04 -9.84 -6.36
C PHE A 269 -1.26 -9.22 -7.75
N ASP A 270 -1.67 -7.98 -7.77
CA ASP A 270 -2.12 -7.26 -8.97
C ASP A 270 -1.74 -5.76 -8.96
N GLU A 271 -0.82 -5.38 -8.04
CA GLU A 271 -0.38 -3.99 -7.95
C GLU A 271 0.56 -3.64 -9.12
N PRO A 272 0.30 -2.57 -9.88
CA PRO A 272 1.15 -2.21 -10.99
C PRO A 272 2.57 -1.88 -10.55
N LEU A 273 3.57 -2.42 -11.25
CA LEU A 273 4.98 -2.10 -11.05
C LEU A 273 5.38 -0.86 -11.87
N THR A 274 5.95 0.13 -11.23
CA THR A 274 6.55 1.27 -11.93
C THR A 274 7.90 0.87 -12.53
N LEU A 275 8.04 1.11 -13.82
CA LEU A 275 9.31 0.96 -14.54
C LEU A 275 9.89 2.32 -14.90
N GLU A 276 11.20 2.36 -14.93
CA GLU A 276 11.99 3.46 -15.44
C GLU A 276 12.78 2.99 -16.66
N ALA A 277 12.75 3.77 -17.75
CA ALA A 277 13.50 3.50 -18.95
C ALA A 277 14.37 4.71 -19.34
N ASP A 278 15.63 4.48 -19.59
CA ASP A 278 16.50 5.50 -20.15
C ASP A 278 16.12 5.74 -21.61
N VAL A 279 15.94 7.00 -21.97
CA VAL A 279 15.52 7.42 -23.33
C VAL A 279 16.33 8.64 -23.78
N PRO A 280 16.40 8.94 -25.08
CA PRO A 280 17.08 10.15 -25.54
C PRO A 280 16.52 11.40 -24.88
N ARG A 281 17.40 12.34 -24.49
CA ARG A 281 17.04 13.55 -23.73
C ARG A 281 16.17 14.54 -24.53
N ASP A 282 16.13 14.41 -25.83
CA ASP A 282 15.30 15.23 -26.73
C ASP A 282 13.85 14.71 -26.83
N ARG A 283 13.52 13.62 -26.13
CA ARG A 283 12.17 13.08 -26.08
C ARG A 283 11.40 13.62 -24.88
N ASP A 284 10.24 14.19 -25.13
CA ASP A 284 9.28 14.61 -24.09
C ASP A 284 8.35 13.47 -23.64
N SER A 285 8.26 12.43 -24.46
CA SER A 285 7.44 11.24 -24.17
C SER A 285 7.80 10.08 -25.08
N VAL A 286 7.44 8.88 -24.64
CA VAL A 286 7.60 7.62 -25.37
C VAL A 286 6.28 6.85 -25.38
N ALA A 287 6.11 6.01 -26.41
CA ALA A 287 5.06 5.00 -26.42
C ALA A 287 5.59 3.74 -25.72
N VAL A 288 4.80 3.15 -24.85
CA VAL A 288 5.11 1.89 -24.18
C VAL A 288 4.08 0.85 -24.59
N GLU A 289 4.54 -0.23 -25.21
CA GLU A 289 3.71 -1.36 -25.58
C GLU A 289 3.96 -2.51 -24.62
N THR A 290 2.89 -3.12 -24.11
CA THR A 290 3.00 -4.30 -23.25
C THR A 290 2.13 -5.43 -23.78
N ALA A 291 2.63 -6.66 -23.70
CA ALA A 291 1.83 -7.85 -24.03
C ALA A 291 1.91 -8.85 -22.88
N PRO A 292 0.76 -9.31 -22.36
CA PRO A 292 0.72 -10.30 -21.29
C PRO A 292 1.06 -11.71 -21.77
N ALA A 293 1.50 -12.57 -20.85
CA ALA A 293 1.92 -13.93 -21.14
C ALA A 293 0.76 -14.86 -21.53
N ASP A 294 -0.45 -14.54 -21.11
CA ASP A 294 -1.66 -15.34 -21.31
C ASP A 294 -2.32 -15.16 -22.69
N GLY A 295 -1.69 -14.36 -23.56
CA GLY A 295 -2.20 -14.09 -24.90
C GLY A 295 -3.34 -13.07 -24.96
N ALA A 296 -3.64 -12.38 -23.87
CA ALA A 296 -4.57 -11.26 -23.89
C ALA A 296 -4.04 -10.15 -24.84
N PRO A 297 -4.92 -9.28 -25.38
CA PRO A 297 -4.51 -8.24 -26.31
C PRO A 297 -3.42 -7.36 -25.71
N PRO A 298 -2.42 -6.97 -26.54
CA PRO A 298 -1.41 -6.00 -26.12
C PRO A 298 -2.06 -4.66 -25.79
N SER A 299 -1.48 -3.94 -24.88
CA SER A 299 -1.85 -2.56 -24.52
C SER A 299 -0.74 -1.59 -24.86
N SER A 300 -1.12 -0.34 -25.11
CA SER A 300 -0.17 0.75 -25.35
C SER A 300 -0.55 1.94 -24.48
N LEU A 301 0.46 2.58 -23.91
CA LEU A 301 0.31 3.83 -23.17
C LEU A 301 1.37 4.83 -23.63
N ARG A 302 1.14 6.11 -23.35
CA ARG A 302 2.12 7.16 -23.56
C ARG A 302 2.68 7.60 -22.21
N ALA A 303 3.99 7.47 -22.04
CA ALA A 303 4.69 7.86 -20.83
C ALA A 303 5.45 9.18 -21.03
N PRO A 304 5.36 10.14 -20.10
CA PRO A 304 6.20 11.33 -20.15
C PRO A 304 7.67 10.94 -19.94
N ALA A 305 8.56 11.68 -20.59
CA ALA A 305 10.00 11.57 -20.37
C ALA A 305 10.55 12.91 -19.87
N VAL A 306 11.36 12.88 -18.85
CA VAL A 306 11.99 14.06 -18.23
C VAL A 306 13.46 13.77 -18.03
N ASP A 307 14.32 14.65 -18.52
CA ASP A 307 15.78 14.53 -18.39
C ASP A 307 16.37 13.20 -18.90
N GLY A 308 15.74 12.62 -19.92
CA GLY A 308 16.19 11.35 -20.50
C GLY A 308 15.68 10.10 -19.74
N LEU A 309 14.67 10.24 -18.91
CA LEU A 309 14.07 9.17 -18.15
C LEU A 309 12.55 9.12 -18.35
N ALA A 310 12.03 8.01 -18.85
CA ALA A 310 10.61 7.74 -18.92
C ALA A 310 10.16 6.88 -17.73
N ARG A 311 8.99 7.20 -17.15
CA ARG A 311 8.39 6.46 -16.03
C ARG A 311 6.99 6.03 -16.38
N PHE A 312 6.66 4.76 -16.13
CA PHE A 312 5.36 4.19 -16.47
C PHE A 312 5.04 2.98 -15.61
N ASP A 313 3.75 2.76 -15.38
CA ASP A 313 3.29 1.60 -14.64
C ASP A 313 2.88 0.48 -15.59
N VAL A 314 3.23 -0.75 -15.23
CA VAL A 314 2.84 -1.95 -15.97
C VAL A 314 2.18 -2.97 -15.03
N PRO A 315 1.14 -3.68 -15.49
CA PRO A 315 0.60 -4.80 -14.71
C PRO A 315 1.70 -5.85 -14.47
N PRO A 316 1.72 -6.52 -13.31
CA PRO A 316 2.71 -7.58 -13.05
C PRO A 316 2.61 -8.78 -14.01
N ARG A 317 1.49 -8.89 -14.75
CA ARG A 317 1.28 -9.88 -15.82
C ARG A 317 1.86 -9.48 -17.19
N ALA A 318 2.40 -8.29 -17.31
CA ALA A 318 3.04 -7.87 -18.57
C ALA A 318 4.29 -8.73 -18.83
N ALA A 319 4.25 -9.60 -19.85
CA ALA A 319 5.37 -10.49 -20.16
C ALA A 319 6.41 -9.85 -21.07
N SER A 320 6.00 -8.94 -21.95
CA SER A 320 6.89 -8.19 -22.82
C SER A 320 6.60 -6.70 -22.77
N ILE A 321 7.65 -5.91 -22.82
CA ILE A 321 7.62 -4.46 -22.75
C ILE A 321 8.51 -3.91 -23.86
N ALA A 322 8.00 -2.99 -24.66
CA ALA A 322 8.76 -2.26 -25.66
C ALA A 322 8.54 -0.75 -25.49
N VAL A 323 9.62 0.01 -25.47
CA VAL A 323 9.62 1.48 -25.37
C VAL A 323 10.00 2.05 -26.74
N ARG A 324 9.16 2.95 -27.29
CA ARG A 324 9.32 3.53 -28.64
C ARG A 324 9.41 5.03 -28.64
#